data_e03b21c517a93b11589fd3359c8694e3
#
_entry.id   e03b21c517a93b11589fd3359c8694e3
#
_cell.length_a   1.000
_cell.length_b   1.000
_cell.length_c   1.000
_cell.angle_alpha   90.00
_cell.angle_beta   90.00
_cell.angle_gamma   90.00
#
_symmetry.space_group_name_H-M   'P 1'
#
loop_
_entity.id
_entity.type
_entity.pdbx_description
1 polymer ?
#
loop_
_entity_poly.entity_id
_entity_poly.type
_entity_poly.pdbx_seq_one_letter_code
_entity_poly.pdbx_strand_id
1 'polypeptide(L)'
;MGLLDRIIIEDLQIDDQSKHELLNTTRLSARFEIMPLFNGVVRIHSIQLFGFNIRINKQTPKSKPNYQFIIDAFKPKKKSNKPTHLDISINSIIMRRGLFSYDVFSERQTPQQFNASHIRLHNISATLAIKALRNDSLNFGIKRLAFDAESGLSIEKLTFKLKANTRHMHIENFELQLPHTQLQTEDIRLDYDSLGSFKHFANEVHFDVSTRRPSYITPHDISMYVKPLKNFKDRINLS
;
A
#
# COMPACT_ATOMS: atom_id res chain seq x y z
N MET A 1 15.59 -1.57 -27.49
CA MET A 1 14.38 -0.84 -27.07
C MET A 1 13.18 -1.70 -27.47
N GLY A 2 12.44 -2.25 -26.49
CA GLY A 2 11.24 -3.04 -26.77
C GLY A 2 10.09 -2.14 -27.23
N LEU A 3 9.25 -2.65 -28.15
CA LEU A 3 8.02 -1.97 -28.55
C LEU A 3 7.08 -1.91 -27.35
N LEU A 4 6.71 -0.69 -26.92
CA LEU A 4 5.76 -0.46 -25.85
C LEU A 4 4.37 -0.28 -26.43
N ASP A 5 3.38 -0.91 -25.79
CA ASP A 5 1.98 -0.67 -26.10
C ASP A 5 1.22 -0.21 -24.87
N ARG A 6 0.07 0.37 -25.11
CA ARG A 6 -0.78 0.96 -24.08
C ARG A 6 -2.22 0.51 -24.26
N ILE A 7 -2.76 -0.10 -23.22
CA ILE A 7 -4.20 -0.37 -23.12
C ILE A 7 -4.83 0.73 -22.26
N ILE A 8 -5.97 1.23 -22.70
CA ILE A 8 -6.83 2.16 -21.94
C ILE A 8 -8.21 1.52 -21.90
N ILE A 9 -8.75 1.41 -20.71
CA ILE A 9 -10.12 0.94 -20.44
C ILE A 9 -10.81 2.06 -19.69
N GLU A 10 -11.94 2.52 -20.20
CA GLU A 10 -12.79 3.51 -19.56
C GLU A 10 -13.98 2.82 -18.89
N ASP A 11 -14.44 3.37 -17.79
CA ASP A 11 -15.60 2.90 -17.02
C ASP A 11 -15.54 1.39 -16.70
N LEU A 12 -14.35 0.94 -16.25
CA LEU A 12 -14.15 -0.45 -15.86
C LEU A 12 -14.83 -0.74 -14.52
N GLN A 13 -15.68 -1.75 -14.49
CA GLN A 13 -16.23 -2.34 -13.28
C GLN A 13 -15.81 -3.80 -13.18
N ILE A 14 -15.37 -4.21 -12.01
CA ILE A 14 -15.07 -5.60 -11.64
C ILE A 14 -15.91 -5.94 -10.41
N ASP A 15 -16.73 -6.96 -10.54
CA ASP A 15 -17.52 -7.47 -9.44
C ASP A 15 -16.84 -8.69 -8.80
N ASP A 16 -17.10 -8.92 -7.52
CA ASP A 16 -16.68 -10.13 -6.82
C ASP A 16 -17.57 -11.34 -7.22
N GLN A 17 -17.24 -12.52 -6.70
CA GLN A 17 -17.99 -13.74 -6.99
C GLN A 17 -19.45 -13.71 -6.48
N SER A 18 -19.77 -12.77 -5.59
CA SER A 18 -21.13 -12.53 -5.08
C SER A 18 -21.86 -11.41 -5.83
N LYS A 19 -21.31 -10.93 -6.95
CA LYS A 19 -21.82 -9.82 -7.77
C LYS A 19 -21.88 -8.47 -7.03
N HIS A 20 -21.03 -8.28 -6.04
CA HIS A 20 -20.83 -6.97 -5.43
C HIS A 20 -19.61 -6.30 -6.08
N GLU A 21 -19.71 -5.00 -6.25
CA GLU A 21 -18.62 -4.18 -6.79
C GLU A 21 -17.32 -4.35 -5.95
N LEU A 22 -16.26 -4.83 -6.59
CA LEU A 22 -14.93 -4.94 -6.02
C LEU A 22 -14.04 -3.77 -6.43
N LEU A 23 -14.11 -3.39 -7.68
CA LEU A 23 -13.37 -2.27 -8.26
C LEU A 23 -14.25 -1.57 -9.29
N ASN A 24 -14.33 -0.27 -9.17
CA ASN A 24 -14.83 0.62 -10.21
C ASN A 24 -13.77 1.68 -10.49
N THR A 25 -13.56 2.05 -11.75
CA THR A 25 -12.63 3.12 -12.12
C THR A 25 -13.04 3.78 -13.42
N THR A 26 -13.05 5.12 -13.42
CA THR A 26 -13.33 5.90 -14.63
C THR A 26 -12.31 5.60 -15.72
N ARG A 27 -11.05 5.36 -15.35
CA ARG A 27 -10.00 5.05 -16.32
C ARG A 27 -8.90 4.18 -15.72
N LEU A 28 -8.66 3.05 -16.38
CA LEU A 28 -7.49 2.21 -16.20
C LEU A 28 -6.58 2.36 -17.43
N SER A 29 -5.30 2.59 -17.22
CA SER A 29 -4.31 2.56 -18.29
C SER A 29 -3.13 1.69 -17.88
N ALA A 30 -2.70 0.78 -18.74
CA ALA A 30 -1.53 -0.04 -18.55
C ALA A 30 -0.57 0.13 -19.74
N ARG A 31 0.73 0.32 -19.44
CA ARG A 31 1.81 0.31 -20.44
C ARG A 31 2.65 -0.93 -20.22
N PHE A 32 2.85 -1.71 -21.26
CA PHE A 32 3.55 -2.99 -21.20
C PHE A 32 4.47 -3.20 -22.41
N GLU A 33 5.36 -4.18 -22.31
CA GLU A 33 6.21 -4.61 -23.42
C GLU A 33 5.52 -5.75 -24.20
N ILE A 34 5.40 -5.62 -25.53
CA ILE A 34 4.74 -6.61 -26.37
C ILE A 34 5.64 -7.83 -26.59
N MET A 35 6.93 -7.62 -26.87
CA MET A 35 7.83 -8.72 -27.26
C MET A 35 7.98 -9.81 -26.21
N PRO A 36 8.08 -9.49 -24.88
CA PRO A 36 8.14 -10.52 -23.85
C PRO A 36 6.88 -11.38 -23.74
N LEU A 37 5.70 -10.86 -24.17
CA LEU A 37 4.44 -11.62 -24.12
C LEU A 37 4.49 -12.91 -24.95
N PHE A 38 5.21 -12.91 -26.08
CA PHE A 38 5.38 -14.10 -26.92
C PHE A 38 6.16 -15.21 -26.20
N ASN A 39 6.90 -14.88 -25.15
CA ASN A 39 7.66 -15.81 -24.32
C ASN A 39 6.97 -16.10 -22.97
N GLY A 40 5.70 -15.69 -22.79
CA GLY A 40 4.97 -15.88 -21.53
C GLY A 40 5.40 -14.94 -20.40
N VAL A 41 6.16 -13.86 -20.71
CA VAL A 41 6.61 -12.87 -19.73
C VAL A 41 5.77 -11.59 -19.88
N VAL A 42 5.11 -11.16 -18.81
CA VAL A 42 4.30 -9.94 -18.78
C VAL A 42 5.08 -8.84 -18.07
N ARG A 43 5.65 -7.90 -18.82
CA ARG A 43 6.35 -6.74 -18.28
C ARG A 43 5.49 -5.50 -18.37
N ILE A 44 5.03 -5.02 -17.23
CA ILE A 44 4.20 -3.83 -17.11
C ILE A 44 5.06 -2.67 -16.61
N HIS A 45 5.22 -1.62 -17.41
CA HIS A 45 5.96 -0.43 -17.01
C HIS A 45 5.18 0.42 -16.03
N SER A 46 3.89 0.58 -16.29
CA SER A 46 3.04 1.36 -15.39
C SER A 46 1.58 0.95 -15.49
N ILE A 47 0.93 0.98 -14.33
CA ILE A 47 -0.53 0.91 -14.20
C ILE A 47 -0.98 2.27 -13.67
N GLN A 48 -2.02 2.84 -14.28
CA GLN A 48 -2.63 4.10 -13.85
C GLN A 48 -4.11 3.88 -13.62
N LEU A 49 -4.58 4.23 -12.42
CA LEU A 49 -5.98 4.23 -12.02
C LEU A 49 -6.42 5.66 -11.75
N PHE A 50 -7.50 6.08 -12.35
CA PHE A 50 -8.07 7.40 -12.17
C PHE A 50 -9.57 7.31 -11.86
N GLY A 51 -10.01 8.01 -10.81
CA GLY A 51 -11.41 7.98 -10.37
C GLY A 51 -11.82 6.57 -9.95
N PHE A 52 -11.07 5.94 -9.06
CA PHE A 52 -11.31 4.55 -8.66
C PHE A 52 -12.03 4.44 -7.31
N ASN A 53 -12.78 3.35 -7.15
CA ASN A 53 -13.37 2.92 -5.90
C ASN A 53 -13.05 1.42 -5.72
N ILE A 54 -12.30 1.08 -4.68
CA ILE A 54 -11.93 -0.29 -4.34
C ILE A 54 -12.67 -0.70 -3.06
N ARG A 55 -13.42 -1.81 -3.11
CA ARG A 55 -14.20 -2.33 -1.98
C ARG A 55 -13.74 -3.74 -1.62
N ILE A 56 -12.94 -3.84 -0.59
CA ILE A 56 -12.48 -5.13 -0.06
C ILE A 56 -13.34 -5.50 1.13
N ASN A 57 -13.80 -6.75 1.17
CA ASN A 57 -14.55 -7.25 2.32
C ASN A 57 -14.20 -8.70 2.66
N LYS A 58 -14.52 -9.07 3.89
CA LYS A 58 -14.47 -10.41 4.45
C LYS A 58 -15.72 -10.65 5.29
N GLN A 59 -16.19 -11.87 5.36
CA GLN A 59 -17.29 -12.24 6.25
C GLN A 59 -16.84 -12.22 7.72
N THR A 60 -15.69 -12.83 7.99
CA THR A 60 -15.06 -12.90 9.32
C THR A 60 -13.56 -12.62 9.20
N PRO A 61 -12.83 -12.32 10.30
CA PRO A 61 -11.38 -12.11 10.24
C PRO A 61 -10.59 -13.26 9.60
N LYS A 62 -11.10 -14.49 9.74
CA LYS A 62 -10.46 -15.72 9.22
C LYS A 62 -10.92 -16.08 7.80
N SER A 63 -12.00 -15.51 7.28
CA SER A 63 -12.47 -15.79 5.93
C SER A 63 -11.55 -15.17 4.87
N LYS A 64 -11.62 -15.74 3.66
CA LYS A 64 -10.90 -15.20 2.50
C LYS A 64 -11.52 -13.86 2.08
N PRO A 65 -10.73 -12.90 1.60
CA PRO A 65 -11.25 -11.65 1.06
C PRO A 65 -11.96 -11.87 -0.28
N ASN A 66 -12.88 -10.97 -0.60
CA ASN A 66 -13.67 -11.03 -1.83
C ASN A 66 -12.84 -10.97 -3.13
N TYR A 67 -11.59 -10.51 -3.09
CA TYR A 67 -10.67 -10.52 -4.24
C TYR A 67 -9.88 -11.83 -4.40
N GLN A 68 -10.07 -12.82 -3.54
CA GLN A 68 -9.26 -14.06 -3.54
C GLN A 68 -9.28 -14.79 -4.89
N PHE A 69 -10.41 -14.75 -5.59
CA PHE A 69 -10.57 -15.39 -6.91
C PHE A 69 -9.59 -14.83 -7.96
N ILE A 70 -9.23 -13.54 -7.88
CA ILE A 70 -8.23 -12.93 -8.76
C ILE A 70 -6.86 -13.58 -8.51
N ILE A 71 -6.46 -13.68 -7.23
CA ILE A 71 -5.19 -14.34 -6.87
C ILE A 71 -5.19 -15.80 -7.31
N ASP A 72 -6.32 -16.51 -7.11
CA ASP A 72 -6.43 -17.92 -7.46
C ASP A 72 -6.40 -18.15 -8.99
N ALA A 73 -6.85 -17.18 -9.79
CA ALA A 73 -6.77 -17.22 -11.25
C ALA A 73 -5.32 -17.16 -11.77
N PHE A 74 -4.41 -16.51 -11.03
CA PHE A 74 -2.98 -16.41 -11.39
C PHE A 74 -2.11 -17.54 -10.82
N LYS A 75 -2.67 -18.42 -9.97
CA LYS A 75 -1.93 -19.58 -9.47
C LYS A 75 -1.72 -20.61 -10.59
N PRO A 76 -0.52 -21.21 -10.70
CA PRO A 76 -0.28 -22.26 -11.69
C PRO A 76 -1.24 -23.42 -11.43
N LYS A 77 -2.05 -23.78 -12.44
CA LYS A 77 -2.90 -24.96 -12.41
C LYS A 77 -1.98 -26.19 -12.44
N LYS A 78 -1.98 -27.00 -11.38
CA LYS A 78 -1.31 -28.30 -11.35
C LYS A 78 -1.91 -29.20 -12.44
N LYS A 79 -1.19 -29.40 -13.51
CA LYS A 79 -1.31 -30.37 -14.63
C LYS A 79 -1.25 -29.70 -16.00
N SER A 80 -0.05 -29.19 -16.31
CA SER A 80 0.34 -29.03 -17.69
C SER A 80 1.83 -29.41 -17.75
N ASN A 81 2.19 -30.28 -18.64
CA ASN A 81 3.58 -30.73 -18.88
C ASN A 81 4.48 -29.61 -19.45
N LYS A 82 4.00 -28.38 -19.51
CA LYS A 82 4.78 -27.17 -19.79
C LYS A 82 4.51 -26.20 -18.64
N PRO A 83 5.52 -25.83 -17.84
CA PRO A 83 5.35 -24.78 -16.83
C PRO A 83 5.15 -23.44 -17.56
N THR A 84 3.90 -23.02 -17.69
CA THR A 84 3.59 -21.64 -18.09
C THR A 84 3.79 -20.79 -16.85
N HIS A 85 5.04 -20.46 -16.54
CA HIS A 85 5.34 -19.44 -15.55
C HIS A 85 5.03 -18.08 -16.19
N LEU A 86 3.88 -17.51 -15.82
CA LEU A 86 3.62 -16.11 -16.08
C LEU A 86 4.53 -15.30 -15.14
N ASP A 87 5.63 -14.81 -15.66
CA ASP A 87 6.50 -13.89 -14.94
C ASP A 87 5.95 -12.47 -15.09
N ILE A 88 5.29 -11.96 -14.04
CA ILE A 88 4.66 -10.64 -14.06
C ILE A 88 5.56 -9.68 -13.28
N SER A 89 6.01 -8.62 -13.93
CA SER A 89 6.69 -7.51 -13.27
C SER A 89 5.95 -6.18 -13.50
N ILE A 90 5.82 -5.38 -12.44
CA ILE A 90 5.17 -4.06 -12.49
C ILE A 90 6.16 -3.05 -11.93
N ASN A 91 6.54 -2.04 -12.73
CA ASN A 91 7.55 -1.06 -12.30
C ASN A 91 6.93 0.15 -11.58
N SER A 92 5.71 0.53 -11.92
CA SER A 92 5.07 1.71 -11.34
C SER A 92 3.55 1.56 -11.28
N ILE A 93 2.97 2.04 -10.18
CA ILE A 93 1.52 2.17 -10.02
C ILE A 93 1.22 3.62 -9.67
N ILE A 94 0.32 4.24 -10.43
CA ILE A 94 -0.13 5.62 -10.24
C ILE A 94 -1.64 5.58 -10.00
N MET A 95 -2.07 6.12 -8.89
CA MET A 95 -3.48 6.19 -8.49
C MET A 95 -3.86 7.63 -8.19
N ARG A 96 -5.05 8.07 -8.65
CA ARG A 96 -5.57 9.42 -8.45
C ARG A 96 -7.07 9.41 -8.23
N ARG A 97 -7.53 10.28 -7.32
CA ARG A 97 -8.95 10.49 -7.01
C ARG A 97 -9.63 9.19 -6.60
N GLY A 98 -9.04 8.47 -5.64
CA GLY A 98 -9.50 7.17 -5.23
C GLY A 98 -10.33 7.17 -3.97
N LEU A 99 -11.18 6.15 -3.89
CA LEU A 99 -11.88 5.69 -2.70
C LEU A 99 -11.44 4.27 -2.39
N PHE A 100 -11.33 3.94 -1.12
CA PHE A 100 -11.02 2.59 -0.66
C PHE A 100 -11.86 2.26 0.56
N SER A 101 -12.42 1.08 0.58
CA SER A 101 -13.08 0.54 1.76
C SER A 101 -12.61 -0.89 2.05
N TYR A 102 -12.48 -1.19 3.33
CA TYR A 102 -12.25 -2.52 3.85
C TYR A 102 -13.24 -2.80 4.97
N ASP A 103 -13.94 -3.94 4.91
CA ASP A 103 -14.93 -4.35 5.88
C ASP A 103 -14.78 -5.81 6.28
N VAL A 104 -14.85 -6.08 7.57
CA VAL A 104 -15.09 -7.40 8.15
C VAL A 104 -16.48 -7.41 8.74
N PHE A 105 -17.45 -8.03 8.03
CA PHE A 105 -18.88 -7.90 8.35
C PHE A 105 -19.28 -8.44 9.73
N SER A 106 -18.54 -9.41 10.28
CA SER A 106 -18.78 -9.92 11.63
C SER A 106 -18.34 -8.98 12.75
N GLU A 107 -17.53 -7.99 12.43
CA GLU A 107 -16.96 -7.07 13.42
C GLU A 107 -17.83 -5.82 13.58
N ARG A 108 -17.81 -5.25 14.79
CA ARG A 108 -18.58 -4.04 15.10
C ARG A 108 -17.91 -2.80 14.52
N GLN A 109 -18.68 -1.93 13.91
CA GLN A 109 -18.22 -0.62 13.47
C GLN A 109 -18.03 0.33 14.65
N THR A 110 -16.97 1.13 14.61
CA THR A 110 -16.68 2.19 15.61
C THR A 110 -16.49 3.52 14.88
N PRO A 111 -17.57 4.30 14.66
CA PRO A 111 -17.49 5.57 13.93
C PRO A 111 -16.49 6.55 14.57
N GLN A 112 -15.81 7.33 13.72
CA GLN A 112 -14.85 8.37 14.13
C GLN A 112 -13.68 7.87 15.00
N GLN A 113 -13.35 6.59 14.93
CA GLN A 113 -12.19 5.99 15.57
C GLN A 113 -11.51 5.05 14.58
N PHE A 114 -10.21 4.86 14.75
CA PHE A 114 -9.51 3.84 13.99
C PHE A 114 -10.08 2.46 14.33
N ASN A 115 -10.47 1.75 13.29
CA ASN A 115 -10.94 0.37 13.38
C ASN A 115 -10.32 -0.44 12.24
N ALA A 116 -9.41 -1.34 12.58
CA ALA A 116 -8.72 -2.16 11.60
C ALA A 116 -9.65 -3.11 10.81
N SER A 117 -10.86 -3.37 11.33
CA SER A 117 -11.88 -4.18 10.65
C SER A 117 -12.81 -3.36 9.75
N HIS A 118 -12.77 -2.03 9.84
CA HIS A 118 -13.57 -1.11 9.03
C HIS A 118 -12.76 0.12 8.67
N ILE A 119 -12.21 0.14 7.47
CA ILE A 119 -11.38 1.23 6.97
C ILE A 119 -12.10 1.90 5.80
N ARG A 120 -12.18 3.22 5.84
CA ARG A 120 -12.67 4.08 4.75
C ARG A 120 -11.63 5.14 4.46
N LEU A 121 -11.17 5.17 3.22
CA LEU A 121 -10.23 6.18 2.75
C LEU A 121 -10.82 6.88 1.54
N HIS A 122 -10.62 8.20 1.45
CA HIS A 122 -11.04 9.03 0.33
C HIS A 122 -9.92 9.97 -0.10
N ASN A 123 -10.10 10.62 -1.24
CA ASN A 123 -9.09 11.50 -1.85
C ASN A 123 -7.74 10.83 -2.11
N ILE A 124 -7.72 9.50 -2.30
CA ILE A 124 -6.48 8.74 -2.43
C ILE A 124 -5.72 9.17 -3.66
N SER A 125 -4.47 9.55 -3.46
CA SER A 125 -3.48 9.77 -4.51
C SER A 125 -2.19 9.06 -4.15
N ALA A 126 -1.73 8.14 -4.99
CA ALA A 126 -0.51 7.38 -4.75
C ALA A 126 0.35 7.26 -6.02
N THR A 127 1.65 7.22 -5.83
CA THR A 127 2.63 6.87 -6.86
C THR A 127 3.66 5.93 -6.24
N LEU A 128 3.62 4.67 -6.66
CA LEU A 128 4.52 3.62 -6.21
C LEU A 128 5.53 3.33 -7.31
N ALA A 129 6.77 3.08 -6.93
CA ALA A 129 7.82 2.58 -7.80
C ALA A 129 8.26 1.22 -7.26
N ILE A 130 8.16 0.18 -8.07
CA ILE A 130 8.46 -1.20 -7.68
C ILE A 130 9.69 -1.63 -8.45
N LYS A 131 10.76 -2.02 -7.74
CA LYS A 131 12.00 -2.53 -8.36
C LYS A 131 12.12 -4.03 -8.21
N ALA A 132 11.75 -4.57 -7.06
CA ALA A 132 11.72 -6.00 -6.81
C ALA A 132 10.72 -6.32 -5.70
N LEU A 133 9.91 -7.35 -5.94
CA LEU A 133 9.04 -7.99 -4.95
C LEU A 133 9.31 -9.48 -5.07
N ARG A 134 10.18 -10.02 -4.20
CA ARG A 134 10.54 -11.43 -4.12
C ARG A 134 10.21 -11.95 -2.74
N ASN A 135 10.15 -13.26 -2.59
CA ASN A 135 9.82 -13.87 -1.30
C ASN A 135 10.79 -13.53 -0.17
N ASP A 136 12.03 -13.21 -0.51
CA ASP A 136 13.14 -12.93 0.40
C ASP A 136 13.64 -11.47 0.36
N SER A 137 13.12 -10.65 -0.57
CA SER A 137 13.58 -9.28 -0.72
C SER A 137 12.50 -8.36 -1.29
N LEU A 138 12.39 -7.18 -0.69
CA LEU A 138 11.50 -6.10 -1.11
C LEU A 138 12.34 -4.88 -1.50
N ASN A 139 12.06 -4.30 -2.65
CA ASN A 139 12.63 -3.03 -3.07
C ASN A 139 11.55 -2.22 -3.80
N PHE A 140 10.97 -1.28 -3.07
CA PHE A 140 9.99 -0.37 -3.63
C PHE A 140 10.09 1.02 -3.01
N GLY A 141 9.45 2.00 -3.64
CA GLY A 141 9.36 3.33 -3.11
C GLY A 141 7.95 3.89 -3.22
N ILE A 142 7.54 4.64 -2.24
CA ILE A 142 6.39 5.53 -2.30
C ILE A 142 6.92 6.90 -2.69
N LYS A 143 6.65 7.33 -3.93
CA LYS A 143 6.99 8.67 -4.40
C LYS A 143 5.97 9.71 -3.95
N ARG A 144 4.75 9.28 -3.69
CA ARG A 144 3.67 10.07 -3.14
C ARG A 144 2.59 9.13 -2.63
N LEU A 145 2.11 9.38 -1.42
CA LEU A 145 0.85 8.85 -0.91
C LEU A 145 0.16 9.97 -0.13
N ALA A 146 -1.09 10.22 -0.45
CA ALA A 146 -1.96 11.15 0.26
C ALA A 146 -3.37 10.55 0.31
N PHE A 147 -4.06 10.70 1.42
CA PHE A 147 -5.46 10.30 1.59
C PHE A 147 -6.04 10.90 2.87
N ASP A 148 -7.36 10.89 2.95
CA ASP A 148 -8.11 11.19 4.16
C ASP A 148 -8.84 9.93 4.64
N ALA A 149 -8.78 9.61 5.92
CA ALA A 149 -9.49 8.49 6.53
C ALA A 149 -10.69 8.98 7.32
N GLU A 150 -11.81 8.25 7.26
CA GLU A 150 -13.03 8.55 8.02
C GLU A 150 -12.77 8.55 9.54
N SER A 151 -11.75 7.84 10.01
CA SER A 151 -11.30 7.85 11.41
C SER A 151 -10.71 9.18 11.87
N GLY A 152 -10.42 10.12 10.95
CA GLY A 152 -9.83 11.43 11.23
C GLY A 152 -8.34 11.55 10.88
N LEU A 153 -7.68 10.48 10.45
CA LEU A 153 -6.30 10.57 9.94
C LEU A 153 -6.31 11.20 8.54
N SER A 154 -5.54 12.26 8.35
CA SER A 154 -5.26 12.83 7.03
C SER A 154 -3.76 12.75 6.77
N ILE A 155 -3.37 12.10 5.68
CA ILE A 155 -1.99 12.09 5.20
C ILE A 155 -1.91 13.00 3.98
N GLU A 156 -1.26 14.16 4.13
CA GLU A 156 -1.05 15.10 3.03
C GLU A 156 0.08 14.64 2.12
N LYS A 157 1.12 14.01 2.71
CA LYS A 157 2.26 13.47 1.99
C LYS A 157 2.93 12.36 2.79
N LEU A 158 3.18 11.25 2.13
CA LEU A 158 4.11 10.21 2.59
C LEU A 158 5.01 9.83 1.43
N THR A 159 6.31 9.89 1.66
CA THR A 159 7.33 9.44 0.70
C THR A 159 8.41 8.63 1.42
N PHE A 160 8.92 7.60 0.78
CA PHE A 160 10.11 6.86 1.21
C PHE A 160 10.57 5.88 0.13
N LYS A 161 11.78 5.36 0.29
CA LYS A 161 12.28 4.18 -0.42
C LYS A 161 12.56 3.09 0.59
N LEU A 162 12.10 1.88 0.31
CA LEU A 162 12.28 0.71 1.16
C LEU A 162 13.11 -0.34 0.43
N LYS A 163 14.14 -0.83 1.11
CA LYS A 163 14.84 -2.06 0.79
C LYS A 163 14.78 -2.97 2.02
N ALA A 164 14.26 -4.16 1.89
CA ALA A 164 14.15 -5.09 3.01
C ALA A 164 14.43 -6.52 2.56
N ASN A 165 14.93 -7.31 3.47
CA ASN A 165 15.08 -8.76 3.36
C ASN A 165 14.59 -9.43 4.65
N THR A 166 14.92 -10.68 4.87
CA THR A 166 14.47 -11.45 6.05
C THR A 166 15.07 -10.97 7.37
N ARG A 167 16.14 -10.14 7.37
CA ARG A 167 16.89 -9.71 8.56
C ARG A 167 17.15 -8.21 8.64
N HIS A 168 17.05 -7.51 7.53
CA HIS A 168 17.39 -6.09 7.45
C HIS A 168 16.30 -5.33 6.72
N MET A 169 15.96 -4.16 7.23
CA MET A 169 15.09 -3.20 6.56
C MET A 169 15.79 -1.84 6.55
N HIS A 170 15.81 -1.22 5.38
CA HIS A 170 16.40 0.07 5.17
C HIS A 170 15.38 0.99 4.50
N ILE A 171 15.05 2.11 5.16
CA ILE A 171 14.14 3.13 4.68
C ILE A 171 14.94 4.41 4.46
N GLU A 172 14.95 4.88 3.21
CA GLU A 172 15.67 6.09 2.79
C GLU A 172 14.67 7.22 2.48
N ASN A 173 15.05 8.44 2.84
CA ASN A 173 14.29 9.66 2.51
C ASN A 173 12.83 9.60 2.94
N PHE A 174 12.59 9.19 4.17
CA PHE A 174 11.25 9.16 4.74
C PHE A 174 10.76 10.59 5.01
N GLU A 175 9.57 10.89 4.52
CA GLU A 175 8.88 12.13 4.80
C GLU A 175 7.41 11.83 5.02
N LEU A 176 6.88 12.23 6.17
CA LEU A 176 5.47 12.19 6.53
C LEU A 176 5.00 13.59 6.86
N GLN A 177 3.96 14.04 6.19
CA GLN A 177 3.26 15.30 6.46
C GLN A 177 1.79 15.00 6.76
N LEU A 178 1.36 15.38 7.95
CA LEU A 178 -0.03 15.46 8.37
C LEU A 178 -0.38 16.94 8.57
N PRO A 179 -1.64 17.33 8.81
CA PRO A 179 -2.03 18.73 8.92
C PRO A 179 -1.21 19.57 9.91
N HIS A 180 -0.74 18.96 11.01
CA HIS A 180 0.03 19.68 12.05
C HIS A 180 1.32 18.93 12.44
N THR A 181 1.70 17.86 11.73
CA THR A 181 2.86 17.01 12.02
C THR A 181 3.75 16.94 10.79
N GLN A 182 5.05 17.06 10.99
CA GLN A 182 6.05 16.85 9.95
C GLN A 182 7.20 16.00 10.48
N LEU A 183 7.42 14.85 9.86
CA LEU A 183 8.53 13.95 10.15
C LEU A 183 9.38 13.79 8.90
N GLN A 184 10.70 13.97 9.05
CA GLN A 184 11.65 13.81 7.97
C GLN A 184 12.89 13.10 8.52
N THR A 185 13.23 11.94 7.94
CA THR A 185 14.46 11.23 8.25
C THR A 185 15.21 10.91 6.96
N GLU A 186 16.53 10.94 6.99
CA GLU A 186 17.33 10.55 5.85
C GLU A 186 17.45 9.05 5.74
N ASP A 187 17.62 8.39 6.88
CA ASP A 187 17.95 6.98 6.96
C ASP A 187 17.33 6.34 8.20
N ILE A 188 16.65 5.22 8.02
CA ILE A 188 16.15 4.38 9.11
C ILE A 188 16.60 2.95 8.79
N ARG A 189 17.38 2.35 9.68
CA ARG A 189 17.84 0.98 9.58
C ARG A 189 17.25 0.15 10.69
N LEU A 190 16.79 -1.04 10.33
CA LEU A 190 16.23 -2.00 11.26
C LEU A 190 16.91 -3.34 11.02
N ASP A 191 17.50 -3.90 12.07
CA ASP A 191 18.11 -5.21 12.07
C ASP A 191 17.32 -6.13 13.01
N TYR A 192 16.96 -7.32 12.54
CA TYR A 192 16.11 -8.27 13.24
C TYR A 192 16.40 -9.71 12.82
N ASP A 193 16.15 -10.67 13.70
CA ASP A 193 16.41 -12.08 13.40
C ASP A 193 15.36 -12.68 12.44
N SER A 194 14.12 -12.22 12.54
CA SER A 194 13.02 -12.65 11.68
C SER A 194 11.91 -11.60 11.65
N LEU A 195 10.97 -11.71 10.70
CA LEU A 195 9.77 -10.88 10.69
C LEU A 195 8.90 -11.05 11.95
N GLY A 196 9.05 -12.18 12.67
CA GLY A 196 8.39 -12.40 13.96
C GLY A 196 8.86 -11.46 15.06
N SER A 197 10.11 -10.98 14.99
CA SER A 197 10.73 -10.06 15.96
C SER A 197 9.98 -8.73 16.08
N PHE A 198 9.21 -8.32 15.06
CA PHE A 198 8.38 -7.11 15.13
C PHE A 198 7.24 -7.20 16.16
N LYS A 199 6.89 -8.41 16.64
CA LYS A 199 5.93 -8.58 17.74
C LYS A 199 6.51 -8.14 19.10
N HIS A 200 7.84 -8.17 19.20
CA HIS A 200 8.60 -7.79 20.39
C HIS A 200 9.62 -6.71 20.06
N PHE A 201 9.18 -5.71 19.29
CA PHE A 201 10.01 -4.67 18.65
C PHE A 201 11.08 -4.09 19.57
N ALA A 202 10.72 -3.71 20.79
CA ALA A 202 11.62 -3.06 21.73
C ALA A 202 12.81 -3.91 22.18
N ASN A 203 12.68 -5.26 22.12
CA ASN A 203 13.70 -6.19 22.61
C ASN A 203 14.43 -6.95 21.49
N GLU A 204 13.81 -7.08 20.33
CA GLU A 204 14.29 -7.98 19.26
C GLU A 204 14.60 -7.24 17.96
N VAL A 205 14.35 -5.93 17.88
CA VAL A 205 14.67 -5.12 16.72
C VAL A 205 15.66 -4.03 17.12
N HIS A 206 16.84 -4.09 16.53
CA HIS A 206 17.79 -2.99 16.62
C HIS A 206 17.47 -1.96 15.56
N PHE A 207 17.31 -0.68 15.94
CA PHE A 207 17.02 0.38 15.01
C PHE A 207 18.00 1.55 15.16
N ASP A 208 18.35 2.12 14.02
CA ASP A 208 19.17 3.32 13.91
C ASP A 208 18.43 4.34 13.02
N VAL A 209 18.32 5.57 13.48
CA VAL A 209 17.63 6.65 12.77
C VAL A 209 18.51 7.86 12.68
N SER A 210 18.75 8.32 11.47
CA SER A 210 19.45 9.58 11.24
C SER A 210 18.52 10.64 10.65
N THR A 211 18.58 11.84 11.21
CA THR A 211 17.83 12.99 10.71
C THR A 211 18.73 14.22 10.70
N ARG A 212 18.60 15.03 9.67
CA ARG A 212 19.27 16.35 9.57
C ARG A 212 18.27 17.48 9.42
N ARG A 213 16.98 17.15 9.44
CA ARG A 213 15.91 18.12 9.23
C ARG A 213 15.04 18.24 10.46
N PRO A 214 14.57 19.44 10.78
CA PRO A 214 13.62 19.62 11.87
C PRO A 214 12.39 18.76 11.67
N SER A 215 12.04 18.01 12.69
CA SER A 215 10.84 17.17 12.74
C SER A 215 10.02 17.51 13.97
N TYR A 216 8.70 17.45 13.86
CA TYR A 216 7.80 17.66 14.99
C TYR A 216 6.53 16.81 14.84
N ILE A 217 5.97 16.45 15.96
CA ILE A 217 4.71 15.72 16.07
C ILE A 217 3.72 16.56 16.86
N THR A 218 2.49 16.66 16.35
CA THR A 218 1.36 17.22 17.08
C THR A 218 0.45 16.06 17.49
N PRO A 219 0.31 15.79 18.80
CA PRO A 219 -0.48 14.65 19.31
C PRO A 219 -1.91 14.61 18.81
N HIS A 220 -2.50 15.79 18.51
CA HIS A 220 -3.83 15.89 17.93
C HIS A 220 -3.99 15.09 16.63
N ASP A 221 -2.99 15.09 15.74
CA ASP A 221 -3.04 14.41 14.44
C ASP A 221 -3.14 12.88 14.56
N ILE A 222 -2.76 12.31 15.70
CA ILE A 222 -2.83 10.88 16.00
C ILE A 222 -3.89 10.52 17.03
N SER A 223 -4.76 11.48 17.37
CA SER A 223 -5.79 11.31 18.42
C SER A 223 -6.84 10.26 18.11
N MET A 224 -6.98 9.84 16.84
CA MET A 224 -7.86 8.74 16.45
C MET A 224 -7.44 7.39 17.06
N TYR A 225 -6.16 7.23 17.41
CA TYR A 225 -5.66 6.05 18.11
C TYR A 225 -5.75 6.17 19.62
N VAL A 226 -5.61 7.40 20.15
CA VAL A 226 -5.57 7.67 21.61
C VAL A 226 -6.41 8.91 21.89
N LYS A 227 -7.68 8.72 22.29
CA LYS A 227 -8.65 9.80 22.52
C LYS A 227 -8.16 10.98 23.37
N PRO A 228 -7.42 10.76 24.49
CA PRO A 228 -6.93 11.88 25.31
C PRO A 228 -6.06 12.86 24.54
N LEU A 229 -5.37 12.43 23.48
CA LEU A 229 -4.50 13.28 22.66
C LEU A 229 -5.25 14.35 21.86
N LYS A 230 -6.57 14.24 21.72
CA LYS A 230 -7.39 15.20 20.97
C LYS A 230 -7.28 16.64 21.50
N ASN A 231 -7.03 16.77 22.80
CA ASN A 231 -6.93 18.07 23.45
C ASN A 231 -5.50 18.65 23.47
N PHE A 232 -4.50 17.87 23.03
CA PHE A 232 -3.10 18.30 22.99
C PHE A 232 -2.78 18.90 21.63
N LYS A 233 -2.59 20.21 21.59
CA LYS A 233 -2.25 20.97 20.37
C LYS A 233 -0.78 21.36 20.28
N ASP A 234 -0.02 21.22 21.37
CA ASP A 234 1.38 21.60 21.44
C ASP A 234 2.23 20.65 20.58
N ARG A 235 3.24 21.22 19.94
CA ARG A 235 4.18 20.48 19.12
C ARG A 235 5.28 19.86 19.97
N ILE A 236 5.61 18.61 19.70
CA ILE A 236 6.77 17.92 20.24
C ILE A 236 7.87 17.98 19.17
N ASN A 237 8.92 18.77 19.43
CA ASN A 237 10.06 18.85 18.51
C ASN A 237 10.94 17.61 18.70
N LEU A 238 11.41 17.07 17.59
CA LEU A 238 12.33 15.95 17.53
C LEU A 238 13.67 16.47 16.96
N SER A 239 14.71 16.34 17.74
CA SER A 239 16.08 16.76 17.39
C SER A 239 17.02 15.56 17.35
#